data_f0cfa0f7255af36e3e9ac30e8e6719af
#
_entry.id   f0cfa0f7255af36e3e9ac30e8e6719af
#
_cell.length_a   1.000
_cell.length_b   1.000
_cell.length_c   1.000
_cell.angle_alpha   90.00
_cell.angle_beta   90.00
_cell.angle_gamma   90.00
#
_symmetry.space_group_name_H-M   'P 1'
#
loop_
_entity.id
_entity.type
_entity.pdbx_description
1 polymer ?
#
loop_
_entity_poly.entity_id
_entity_poly.type
_entity_poly.pdbx_seq_one_letter_code
_entity_poly.pdbx_strand_id
1 'polypeptide(L)'
;IYFQLPVPELVERAIKNNEASLTETGALSFKTGIFTGRSPESRFIVKDSETAEHVNWGKVNKPMSIELFDLLLARVTEYLSLNPIYVRSVQACNHKDYAQNVLTVTQSPCQDIFVNNMFVNVDVQSQKSVDWTVLAASNLKIDDHAELGLPTSHCVVLDLTRHVVIIIGTAYTGEIKKGIFSALNYYLPLKHNVLTMHCSANVGKKNDTALFFGLSGTGKTTLSADHGRLLIGDDEHG
;
A
#
# COMPACT_ATOMS: atom_id res chain seq x y z
N ILE A 1 -11.62 -9.16 -15.46
CA ILE A 1 -11.58 -8.71 -14.06
C ILE A 1 -11.73 -9.92 -13.17
N TYR A 2 -10.84 -10.06 -12.21
CA TYR A 2 -10.86 -11.10 -11.18
C TYR A 2 -11.10 -10.43 -9.83
N PHE A 3 -12.25 -10.73 -9.21
CA PHE A 3 -12.67 -10.08 -7.97
C PHE A 3 -12.62 -11.06 -6.79
N GLN A 4 -11.94 -10.70 -5.70
CA GLN A 4 -11.85 -11.46 -4.45
C GLN A 4 -11.47 -12.93 -4.64
N LEU A 5 -10.54 -13.23 -5.55
CA LEU A 5 -10.13 -14.62 -5.76
C LEU A 5 -9.53 -15.23 -4.49
N PRO A 6 -9.81 -16.48 -4.19
CA PRO A 6 -9.17 -17.18 -3.09
C PRO A 6 -7.66 -17.38 -3.36
N VAL A 7 -6.86 -17.37 -2.31
CA VAL A 7 -5.39 -17.47 -2.42
C VAL A 7 -4.91 -18.66 -3.28
N PRO A 8 -5.49 -19.88 -3.18
CA PRO A 8 -5.09 -20.98 -4.06
C PRO A 8 -5.23 -20.68 -5.54
N GLU A 9 -6.33 -20.03 -5.98
CA GLU A 9 -6.51 -19.63 -7.37
C GLU A 9 -5.50 -18.57 -7.82
N LEU A 10 -5.16 -17.63 -6.94
CA LEU A 10 -4.15 -16.62 -7.20
C LEU A 10 -2.76 -17.27 -7.38
N VAL A 11 -2.43 -18.26 -6.54
CA VAL A 11 -1.18 -19.03 -6.66
C VAL A 11 -1.11 -19.76 -8.01
N GLU A 12 -2.19 -20.47 -8.40
CA GLU A 12 -2.23 -21.14 -9.70
C GLU A 12 -2.05 -20.16 -10.86
N ARG A 13 -2.70 -18.99 -10.81
CA ARG A 13 -2.58 -17.96 -11.83
C ARG A 13 -1.17 -17.39 -11.90
N ALA A 14 -0.57 -17.11 -10.75
CA ALA A 14 0.80 -16.60 -10.67
C ALA A 14 1.80 -17.57 -11.33
N ILE A 15 1.63 -18.87 -11.10
CA ILE A 15 2.46 -19.90 -11.72
C ILE A 15 2.18 -20.00 -13.24
N LYS A 16 0.91 -20.05 -13.64
CA LYS A 16 0.51 -20.10 -15.06
C LYS A 16 0.99 -18.89 -15.86
N ASN A 17 1.01 -17.72 -15.24
CA ASN A 17 1.50 -16.49 -15.87
C ASN A 17 3.03 -16.40 -15.88
N ASN A 18 3.76 -17.36 -15.32
CA ASN A 18 5.22 -17.32 -15.10
C ASN A 18 5.70 -16.14 -14.24
N GLU A 19 4.82 -15.63 -13.37
CA GLU A 19 5.14 -14.56 -12.42
C GLU A 19 5.78 -15.09 -11.13
N ALA A 20 5.49 -16.35 -10.78
CA ALA A 20 5.95 -16.99 -9.55
C ALA A 20 6.27 -18.47 -9.73
N SER A 21 7.00 -19.02 -8.76
CA SER A 21 7.28 -20.44 -8.60
C SER A 21 7.14 -20.87 -7.14
N LEU A 22 6.91 -22.15 -6.90
CA LEU A 22 6.94 -22.69 -5.54
C LEU A 22 8.38 -23.06 -5.16
N THR A 23 8.74 -22.75 -3.92
CA THR A 23 9.98 -23.27 -3.31
C THR A 23 9.82 -24.72 -2.90
N GLU A 24 10.91 -25.39 -2.53
CA GLU A 24 10.89 -26.77 -2.00
C GLU A 24 9.99 -26.92 -0.77
N THR A 25 9.84 -25.85 0.02
CA THR A 25 8.98 -25.82 1.21
C THR A 25 7.54 -25.42 0.92
N GLY A 26 7.17 -25.23 -0.35
CA GLY A 26 5.82 -24.84 -0.78
C GLY A 26 5.50 -23.35 -0.65
N ALA A 27 6.47 -22.49 -0.29
CA ALA A 27 6.27 -21.05 -0.29
C ALA A 27 6.26 -20.50 -1.72
N LEU A 28 5.42 -19.49 -1.98
CA LEU A 28 5.39 -18.81 -3.27
C LEU A 28 6.54 -17.78 -3.36
N SER A 29 7.40 -17.97 -4.34
CA SER A 29 8.47 -17.03 -4.70
C SER A 29 8.12 -16.31 -5.99
N PHE A 30 8.11 -14.97 -5.97
CA PHE A 30 7.85 -14.17 -7.17
C PHE A 30 8.87 -13.03 -7.32
N LYS A 31 9.03 -12.58 -8.56
CA LYS A 31 10.00 -11.55 -8.92
C LYS A 31 9.34 -10.18 -8.93
N THR A 32 9.98 -9.21 -8.29
CA THR A 32 9.58 -7.79 -8.33
C THR A 32 10.39 -6.98 -9.35
N GLY A 33 11.03 -7.66 -10.32
CA GLY A 33 11.90 -7.04 -11.33
C GLY A 33 13.16 -6.46 -10.69
N ILE A 34 13.50 -5.25 -11.08
CA ILE A 34 14.65 -4.51 -10.55
C ILE A 34 14.36 -3.86 -9.19
N PHE A 35 13.11 -3.88 -8.76
CA PHE A 35 12.67 -3.20 -7.54
C PHE A 35 12.71 -4.16 -6.34
N THR A 36 13.74 -4.04 -5.51
CA THR A 36 13.90 -4.80 -4.26
C THR A 36 13.47 -4.01 -3.02
N GLY A 37 12.98 -2.80 -3.21
CA GLY A 37 12.54 -1.89 -2.18
C GLY A 37 11.68 -0.75 -2.75
N ARG A 38 11.24 0.13 -1.86
CA ARG A 38 10.50 1.34 -2.25
C ARG A 38 11.37 2.32 -3.03
N SER A 39 10.73 3.16 -3.86
CA SER A 39 11.39 4.19 -4.66
C SER A 39 11.13 5.59 -4.09
N PRO A 40 11.83 6.04 -3.04
CA PRO A 40 11.54 7.32 -2.37
C PRO A 40 11.73 8.53 -3.28
N GLU A 41 12.64 8.44 -4.26
CA GLU A 41 12.88 9.52 -5.23
C GLU A 41 11.70 9.74 -6.19
N SER A 42 10.86 8.73 -6.38
CA SER A 42 9.74 8.73 -7.31
C SER A 42 8.38 8.71 -6.61
N ARG A 43 8.33 9.23 -5.38
CA ARG A 43 7.09 9.36 -4.61
C ARG A 43 6.66 10.82 -4.52
N PHE A 44 5.36 11.03 -4.74
CA PHE A 44 4.74 12.35 -4.79
C PHE A 44 3.42 12.36 -4.04
N ILE A 45 3.04 13.55 -3.59
CA ILE A 45 1.71 13.84 -3.04
C ILE A 45 1.11 14.95 -3.88
N VAL A 46 -0.16 14.82 -4.25
CA VAL A 46 -0.88 15.87 -4.95
C VAL A 46 -0.97 17.10 -4.05
N LYS A 47 -0.55 18.25 -4.57
CA LYS A 47 -0.63 19.52 -3.87
C LYS A 47 -1.86 20.28 -4.34
N ASP A 48 -2.87 20.32 -3.53
CA ASP A 48 -4.11 21.05 -3.69
C ASP A 48 -4.33 22.05 -2.55
N SER A 49 -5.49 22.68 -2.47
CA SER A 49 -5.82 23.65 -1.42
C SER A 49 -5.86 23.05 -0.01
N GLU A 50 -6.26 21.78 0.15
CA GLU A 50 -6.30 21.10 1.45
C GLU A 50 -4.91 20.64 1.88
N THR A 51 -4.19 19.96 1.02
CA THR A 51 -2.86 19.41 1.32
C THR A 51 -1.79 20.48 1.45
N ALA A 52 -1.96 21.64 0.79
CA ALA A 52 -1.00 22.74 0.82
C ALA A 52 -0.67 23.21 2.25
N GLU A 53 -1.69 23.23 3.14
CA GLU A 53 -1.55 23.72 4.52
C GLU A 53 -1.16 22.63 5.51
N HIS A 54 -1.47 21.36 5.22
CA HIS A 54 -1.36 20.26 6.19
C HIS A 54 -0.19 19.32 5.94
N VAL A 55 0.40 19.33 4.74
CA VAL A 55 1.57 18.50 4.42
C VAL A 55 2.86 19.28 4.65
N ASN A 56 3.80 18.67 5.36
CA ASN A 56 5.15 19.21 5.50
C ASN A 56 5.95 18.99 4.21
N TRP A 57 5.88 19.94 3.29
CA TRP A 57 6.49 19.88 1.95
C TRP A 57 8.02 19.98 2.01
N GLY A 58 8.71 19.18 1.18
CA GLY A 58 10.17 19.19 1.12
C GLY A 58 10.73 18.00 0.36
N LYS A 59 11.93 17.60 0.71
CA LYS A 59 12.64 16.50 0.03
C LYS A 59 11.93 15.15 0.16
N VAL A 60 11.17 14.93 1.23
CA VAL A 60 10.46 13.68 1.50
C VAL A 60 9.06 13.72 0.87
N ASN A 61 8.29 14.77 1.17
CA ASN A 61 6.95 14.96 0.63
C ASN A 61 7.04 15.89 -0.59
N LYS A 62 7.26 15.30 -1.75
CA LYS A 62 7.41 16.04 -3.02
C LYS A 62 6.04 16.37 -3.60
N PRO A 63 5.76 17.63 -3.97
CA PRO A 63 4.49 17.98 -4.55
C PRO A 63 4.36 17.50 -6.01
N MET A 64 3.14 17.15 -6.39
CA MET A 64 2.71 16.96 -7.78
C MET A 64 1.50 17.85 -8.04
N SER A 65 1.39 18.42 -9.23
CA SER A 65 0.20 19.21 -9.60
C SER A 65 -1.01 18.30 -9.84
N ILE A 66 -2.20 18.86 -9.70
CA ILE A 66 -3.47 18.16 -9.98
C ILE A 66 -3.51 17.72 -11.45
N GLU A 67 -3.09 18.59 -12.37
CA GLU A 67 -3.12 18.33 -13.81
C GLU A 67 -2.23 17.15 -14.19
N LEU A 68 -1.03 17.07 -13.62
CA LEU A 68 -0.12 15.95 -13.86
C LEU A 68 -0.68 14.65 -13.24
N PHE A 69 -1.24 14.72 -12.04
CA PHE A 69 -1.90 13.56 -11.44
C PHE A 69 -3.06 13.07 -12.31
N ASP A 70 -3.91 13.96 -12.81
CA ASP A 70 -5.06 13.60 -13.65
C ASP A 70 -4.62 12.94 -14.97
N LEU A 71 -3.55 13.45 -15.57
CA LEU A 71 -2.93 12.82 -16.73
C LEU A 71 -2.46 11.39 -16.43
N LEU A 72 -1.75 11.21 -15.32
CA LEU A 72 -1.24 9.90 -14.92
C LEU A 72 -2.38 8.93 -14.51
N LEU A 73 -3.40 9.42 -13.82
CA LEU A 73 -4.57 8.65 -13.46
C LEU A 73 -5.33 8.15 -14.70
N ALA A 74 -5.50 9.02 -15.70
CA ALA A 74 -6.11 8.63 -16.97
C ALA A 74 -5.31 7.52 -17.67
N ARG A 75 -3.98 7.65 -17.76
CA ARG A 75 -3.09 6.62 -18.33
C ARG A 75 -3.17 5.29 -17.59
N VAL A 76 -3.16 5.34 -16.24
CA VAL A 76 -3.30 4.14 -15.41
C VAL A 76 -4.64 3.46 -15.62
N THR A 77 -5.72 4.23 -15.65
CA THR A 77 -7.08 3.72 -15.83
C THR A 77 -7.25 3.08 -17.21
N GLU A 78 -6.79 3.76 -18.27
CA GLU A 78 -6.78 3.21 -19.62
C GLU A 78 -5.99 1.91 -19.69
N TYR A 79 -4.75 1.92 -19.17
CA TYR A 79 -3.88 0.75 -19.18
C TYR A 79 -4.50 -0.44 -18.45
N LEU A 80 -5.03 -0.24 -17.24
CA LEU A 80 -5.66 -1.29 -16.46
C LEU A 80 -6.96 -1.81 -17.11
N SER A 81 -7.69 -0.97 -17.84
CA SER A 81 -8.91 -1.38 -18.55
C SER A 81 -8.63 -2.34 -19.70
N LEU A 82 -7.44 -2.31 -20.28
CA LEU A 82 -7.01 -3.14 -21.41
C LEU A 82 -6.30 -4.44 -20.97
N ASN A 83 -6.03 -4.59 -19.68
CA ASN A 83 -5.27 -5.72 -19.14
C ASN A 83 -6.09 -6.55 -18.13
N PRO A 84 -5.72 -7.83 -17.90
CA PRO A 84 -6.25 -8.57 -16.76
C PRO A 84 -5.94 -7.85 -15.46
N ILE A 85 -6.95 -7.68 -14.62
CA ILE A 85 -6.83 -7.04 -13.31
C ILE A 85 -7.39 -7.91 -12.20
N TYR A 86 -6.76 -7.82 -11.03
CA TYR A 86 -7.15 -8.44 -9.77
C TYR A 86 -7.64 -7.35 -8.83
N VAL A 87 -8.86 -7.49 -8.37
CA VAL A 87 -9.55 -6.50 -7.56
C VAL A 87 -9.86 -7.12 -6.20
N ARG A 88 -9.41 -6.44 -5.15
CA ARG A 88 -9.67 -6.87 -3.77
C ARG A 88 -10.15 -5.71 -2.92
N SER A 89 -11.21 -5.97 -2.17
CA SER A 89 -11.70 -5.10 -1.13
C SER A 89 -11.21 -5.63 0.21
N VAL A 90 -10.54 -4.77 0.96
CA VAL A 90 -9.94 -5.05 2.26
C VAL A 90 -10.15 -3.88 3.21
N GLN A 91 -9.62 -3.98 4.42
CA GLN A 91 -9.69 -2.90 5.39
C GLN A 91 -8.30 -2.60 5.96
N ALA A 92 -8.00 -1.32 6.12
CA ALA A 92 -6.88 -0.83 6.91
C ALA A 92 -7.41 -0.38 8.28
N CYS A 93 -6.61 -0.51 9.32
CA CYS A 93 -6.97 -0.36 10.72
C CYS A 93 -7.97 -1.42 11.22
N ASN A 94 -7.60 -2.08 12.31
CA ASN A 94 -8.44 -3.13 12.91
C ASN A 94 -9.34 -2.60 14.04
N HIS A 95 -9.45 -1.28 14.18
CA HIS A 95 -10.35 -0.66 15.16
C HIS A 95 -11.60 -0.15 14.45
N LYS A 96 -12.78 -0.54 14.93
CA LYS A 96 -14.08 -0.26 14.28
C LYS A 96 -14.36 1.22 13.97
N ASP A 97 -13.85 2.13 14.81
CA ASP A 97 -14.12 3.58 14.67
C ASP A 97 -13.12 4.26 13.71
N TYR A 98 -12.02 3.59 13.33
CA TYR A 98 -10.95 4.12 12.49
C TYR A 98 -10.72 3.29 11.22
N ALA A 99 -11.45 2.19 11.09
CA ALA A 99 -11.35 1.29 9.95
C ALA A 99 -11.63 2.02 8.64
N GLN A 100 -10.77 1.80 7.64
CA GLN A 100 -10.88 2.39 6.31
C GLN A 100 -11.01 1.26 5.29
N ASN A 101 -12.04 1.31 4.49
CA ASN A 101 -12.26 0.35 3.40
C ASN A 101 -11.36 0.70 2.21
N VAL A 102 -10.52 -0.23 1.80
CA VAL A 102 -9.55 -0.04 0.72
C VAL A 102 -9.90 -0.95 -0.45
N LEU A 103 -10.12 -0.36 -1.61
CA LEU A 103 -10.23 -1.10 -2.87
C LEU A 103 -8.87 -1.09 -3.55
N THR A 104 -8.31 -2.27 -3.80
CA THR A 104 -7.09 -2.41 -4.58
C THR A 104 -7.39 -2.98 -5.95
N VAL A 105 -6.81 -2.37 -6.97
CA VAL A 105 -6.83 -2.86 -8.35
C VAL A 105 -5.37 -3.09 -8.75
N THR A 106 -4.99 -4.34 -8.95
CA THR A 106 -3.62 -4.73 -9.24
C THR A 106 -3.55 -5.50 -10.56
N GLN A 107 -2.37 -5.52 -11.16
CA GLN A 107 -2.13 -6.20 -12.43
C GLN A 107 -1.66 -7.65 -12.24
N SER A 108 -1.21 -7.99 -11.04
CA SER A 108 -0.57 -9.28 -10.75
C SER A 108 -1.31 -10.04 -9.64
N PRO A 109 -1.55 -11.36 -9.80
CA PRO A 109 -2.05 -12.20 -8.72
C PRO A 109 -1.12 -12.20 -7.50
N CYS A 110 0.20 -12.03 -7.69
CA CYS A 110 1.16 -11.94 -6.58
C CYS A 110 0.92 -10.68 -5.73
N GLN A 111 0.57 -9.55 -6.36
CA GLN A 111 0.22 -8.33 -5.64
C GLN A 111 -1.10 -8.51 -4.88
N ASP A 112 -2.08 -9.19 -5.45
CA ASP A 112 -3.35 -9.46 -4.78
C ASP A 112 -3.18 -10.42 -3.58
N ILE A 113 -2.30 -11.44 -3.68
CA ILE A 113 -1.89 -12.28 -2.54
C ILE A 113 -1.26 -11.44 -1.44
N PHE A 114 -0.38 -10.51 -1.80
CA PHE A 114 0.24 -9.60 -0.84
C PHE A 114 -0.82 -8.75 -0.12
N VAL A 115 -1.77 -8.18 -0.85
CA VAL A 115 -2.88 -7.42 -0.27
C VAL A 115 -3.70 -8.28 0.68
N ASN A 116 -4.05 -9.49 0.28
CA ASN A 116 -4.78 -10.44 1.13
C ASN A 116 -4.08 -10.72 2.46
N ASN A 117 -2.75 -10.74 2.46
CA ASN A 117 -1.96 -11.07 3.65
C ASN A 117 -1.63 -9.84 4.53
N MET A 118 -1.60 -8.64 3.93
CA MET A 118 -1.15 -7.43 4.62
C MET A 118 -2.27 -6.56 5.18
N PHE A 119 -3.49 -6.73 4.69
CA PHE A 119 -4.65 -5.98 5.13
C PHE A 119 -5.64 -6.87 5.87
N VAL A 120 -6.58 -6.26 6.55
CA VAL A 120 -7.67 -7.00 7.21
C VAL A 120 -8.67 -7.45 6.15
N ASN A 121 -8.88 -8.76 6.05
CA ASN A 121 -9.89 -9.33 5.17
C ASN A 121 -11.28 -9.08 5.75
N VAL A 122 -12.22 -8.69 4.91
CA VAL A 122 -13.58 -8.34 5.28
C VAL A 122 -14.58 -9.08 4.42
N ASP A 123 -15.79 -9.25 4.95
CA ASP A 123 -16.91 -9.67 4.15
C ASP A 123 -17.34 -8.49 3.26
N VAL A 124 -17.14 -8.64 1.95
CA VAL A 124 -17.45 -7.60 0.96
C VAL A 124 -18.92 -7.19 0.99
N GLN A 125 -19.83 -8.11 1.33
CA GLN A 125 -21.25 -7.80 1.44
C GLN A 125 -21.56 -6.85 2.59
N SER A 126 -20.70 -6.78 3.58
CA SER A 126 -20.82 -5.86 4.72
C SER A 126 -20.26 -4.46 4.45
N GLN A 127 -19.43 -4.29 3.41
CA GLN A 127 -18.86 -3.00 3.05
C GLN A 127 -19.85 -2.13 2.31
N LYS A 128 -20.12 -0.94 2.86
CA LYS A 128 -21.10 0.01 2.30
C LYS A 128 -20.44 1.07 1.40
N SER A 129 -19.15 1.30 1.54
CA SER A 129 -18.40 2.34 0.81
C SER A 129 -16.95 1.92 0.62
N VAL A 130 -16.26 2.58 -0.29
CA VAL A 130 -14.81 2.54 -0.45
C VAL A 130 -14.26 3.88 0.05
N ASP A 131 -13.33 3.83 1.00
CA ASP A 131 -12.70 5.04 1.54
C ASP A 131 -11.42 5.38 0.77
N TRP A 132 -10.66 4.37 0.37
CA TRP A 132 -9.41 4.55 -0.39
C TRP A 132 -9.36 3.60 -1.59
N THR A 133 -8.81 4.09 -2.70
CA THR A 133 -8.55 3.28 -3.90
C THR A 133 -7.06 3.23 -4.20
N VAL A 134 -6.53 2.04 -4.44
CA VAL A 134 -5.15 1.83 -4.89
C VAL A 134 -5.17 1.22 -6.28
N LEU A 135 -4.56 1.90 -7.24
CA LEU A 135 -4.41 1.43 -8.62
C LEU A 135 -2.93 1.11 -8.89
N ALA A 136 -2.59 -0.16 -9.08
CA ALA A 136 -1.22 -0.61 -9.29
C ALA A 136 -1.03 -1.17 -10.72
N ALA A 137 -0.46 -0.34 -11.58
CA ALA A 137 -0.09 -0.63 -12.96
C ALA A 137 1.42 -0.92 -13.06
N SER A 138 1.83 -2.09 -12.58
CA SER A 138 3.24 -2.45 -12.36
C SER A 138 4.09 -2.47 -13.62
N ASN A 139 3.49 -2.80 -14.77
CA ASN A 139 4.19 -2.91 -16.04
C ASN A 139 4.00 -1.67 -16.93
N LEU A 140 3.16 -0.71 -16.53
CA LEU A 140 3.05 0.57 -17.21
C LEU A 140 4.32 1.40 -16.97
N LYS A 141 4.89 1.95 -18.04
CA LYS A 141 6.03 2.87 -17.97
C LYS A 141 5.63 4.25 -18.45
N ILE A 142 6.21 5.25 -17.84
CA ILE A 142 6.06 6.65 -18.25
C ILE A 142 7.27 6.98 -19.13
N ASP A 143 7.19 6.66 -20.42
CA ASP A 143 8.33 6.81 -21.34
C ASP A 143 8.72 8.30 -21.54
N ASP A 144 7.74 9.20 -21.48
CA ASP A 144 7.89 10.65 -21.54
C ASP A 144 8.14 11.31 -20.16
N HIS A 145 8.61 10.54 -19.18
CA HIS A 145 8.77 11.01 -17.79
C HIS A 145 9.61 12.29 -17.68
N ALA A 146 10.67 12.43 -18.48
CA ALA A 146 11.53 13.60 -18.46
C ALA A 146 10.80 14.87 -18.93
N GLU A 147 9.94 14.77 -19.95
CA GLU A 147 9.11 15.86 -20.45
C GLU A 147 8.06 16.29 -19.42
N LEU A 148 7.58 15.33 -18.62
CA LEU A 148 6.66 15.56 -17.52
C LEU A 148 7.35 16.04 -16.22
N GLY A 149 8.67 16.20 -16.24
CA GLY A 149 9.45 16.61 -15.06
C GLY A 149 9.57 15.52 -13.97
N LEU A 150 9.33 14.28 -14.33
CA LEU A 150 9.49 13.14 -13.40
C LEU A 150 10.92 12.57 -13.49
N PRO A 151 11.52 12.16 -12.37
CA PRO A 151 12.91 11.68 -12.35
C PRO A 151 13.07 10.31 -12.99
N THR A 152 12.02 9.53 -13.09
CA THR A 152 12.05 8.14 -13.56
C THR A 152 10.76 7.76 -14.29
N SER A 153 10.80 6.68 -15.07
CA SER A 153 9.65 6.12 -15.77
C SER A 153 8.65 5.38 -14.86
N HIS A 154 8.87 5.40 -13.55
CA HIS A 154 7.97 4.85 -12.55
C HIS A 154 7.69 5.89 -11.47
N CYS A 155 6.52 5.85 -10.86
CA CYS A 155 6.22 6.71 -9.73
C CYS A 155 5.09 6.13 -8.84
N VAL A 156 5.04 6.63 -7.61
CA VAL A 156 3.92 6.43 -6.68
C VAL A 156 3.38 7.80 -6.32
N VAL A 157 2.10 8.01 -6.53
CA VAL A 157 1.44 9.30 -6.24
C VAL A 157 0.26 9.08 -5.32
N LEU A 158 0.17 9.90 -4.29
CA LEU A 158 -0.93 9.93 -3.35
C LEU A 158 -1.76 11.18 -3.57
N ASP A 159 -3.03 11.01 -3.92
CA ASP A 159 -4.04 12.06 -3.83
C ASP A 159 -4.79 11.88 -2.51
N LEU A 160 -4.44 12.69 -1.54
CA LEU A 160 -4.96 12.59 -0.16
C LEU A 160 -6.37 13.17 -0.04
N THR A 161 -6.75 14.05 -0.93
CA THR A 161 -8.08 14.68 -0.97
C THR A 161 -9.11 13.80 -1.67
N ARG A 162 -8.72 13.18 -2.79
CA ARG A 162 -9.58 12.24 -3.53
C ARG A 162 -9.48 10.80 -3.04
N HIS A 163 -8.58 10.54 -2.07
CA HIS A 163 -8.32 9.22 -1.49
C HIS A 163 -7.90 8.17 -2.53
N VAL A 164 -7.00 8.55 -3.42
CA VAL A 164 -6.49 7.68 -4.49
C VAL A 164 -4.96 7.55 -4.40
N VAL A 165 -4.47 6.34 -4.50
CA VAL A 165 -3.04 6.03 -4.63
C VAL A 165 -2.81 5.36 -5.98
N ILE A 166 -1.95 5.93 -6.82
CA ILE A 166 -1.52 5.30 -8.06
C ILE A 166 -0.07 4.82 -7.94
N ILE A 167 0.19 3.62 -8.43
CA ILE A 167 1.51 2.97 -8.44
C ILE A 167 1.81 2.59 -9.87
N ILE A 168 2.82 3.19 -10.47
CA ILE A 168 3.17 3.02 -11.88
C ILE A 168 4.58 2.44 -11.99
N GLY A 169 4.77 1.40 -12.79
CA GLY A 169 6.06 0.91 -13.26
C GLY A 169 6.90 0.17 -12.22
N THR A 170 6.35 -0.18 -11.07
CA THR A 170 7.03 -0.98 -10.04
C THR A 170 6.17 -2.15 -9.59
N ALA A 171 6.76 -3.32 -9.53
CA ALA A 171 6.13 -4.54 -9.01
C ALA A 171 6.42 -4.76 -7.51
N TYR A 172 7.14 -3.85 -6.85
CA TYR A 172 7.42 -3.96 -5.42
C TYR A 172 6.14 -3.78 -4.60
N THR A 173 5.67 -4.86 -4.01
CA THR A 173 4.38 -4.92 -3.32
C THR A 173 4.27 -4.01 -2.11
N GLY A 174 5.42 -3.70 -1.47
CA GLY A 174 5.47 -2.80 -0.33
C GLY A 174 5.00 -1.37 -0.62
N GLU A 175 4.95 -0.94 -1.89
CA GLU A 175 4.38 0.37 -2.24
C GLU A 175 2.87 0.43 -1.96
N ILE A 176 2.14 -0.68 -2.11
CA ILE A 176 0.69 -0.76 -1.81
C ILE A 176 0.45 -0.51 -0.31
N LYS A 177 1.12 -1.28 0.55
CA LYS A 177 1.01 -1.15 2.01
C LYS A 177 1.43 0.23 2.48
N LYS A 178 2.62 0.68 2.06
CA LYS A 178 3.19 1.95 2.50
C LYS A 178 2.51 3.17 1.87
N GLY A 179 1.85 3.01 0.73
CA GLY A 179 0.95 4.02 0.16
C GLY A 179 -0.20 4.32 1.10
N ILE A 180 -0.93 3.28 1.50
CA ILE A 180 -2.05 3.41 2.45
C ILE A 180 -1.55 3.88 3.82
N PHE A 181 -0.45 3.35 4.35
CA PHE A 181 0.11 3.85 5.61
C PHE A 181 0.47 5.34 5.56
N SER A 182 1.05 5.82 4.45
CA SER A 182 1.33 7.25 4.27
C SER A 182 0.06 8.09 4.20
N ALA A 183 -0.99 7.58 3.55
CA ALA A 183 -2.31 8.21 3.52
C ALA A 183 -2.93 8.30 4.92
N LEU A 184 -2.85 7.23 5.69
CA LEU A 184 -3.36 7.20 7.07
C LEU A 184 -2.54 8.06 8.02
N ASN A 185 -1.24 8.24 7.81
CA ASN A 185 -0.41 9.19 8.55
C ASN A 185 -0.84 10.65 8.37
N TYR A 186 -1.51 10.97 7.28
CA TYR A 186 -2.16 12.26 7.06
C TYR A 186 -3.59 12.27 7.62
N TYR A 187 -4.37 11.26 7.26
CA TYR A 187 -5.81 11.22 7.51
C TYR A 187 -6.16 11.07 9.00
N LEU A 188 -5.56 10.10 9.70
CA LEU A 188 -5.92 9.78 11.08
C LEU A 188 -5.58 10.91 12.08
N PRO A 189 -4.41 11.55 12.02
CA PRO A 189 -4.15 12.72 12.88
C PRO A 189 -5.09 13.88 12.60
N LEU A 190 -5.34 14.18 11.33
CA LEU A 190 -6.12 15.34 10.93
C LEU A 190 -7.62 15.19 11.22
N LYS A 191 -8.19 14.02 10.94
CA LYS A 191 -9.64 13.79 11.04
C LYS A 191 -10.08 13.16 12.37
N HIS A 192 -9.19 12.41 13.02
CA HIS A 192 -9.52 11.63 14.20
C HIS A 192 -8.66 11.93 15.43
N ASN A 193 -7.67 12.81 15.30
CA ASN A 193 -6.71 13.12 16.36
C ASN A 193 -5.97 11.87 16.90
N VAL A 194 -5.69 10.91 16.01
CA VAL A 194 -4.97 9.67 16.30
C VAL A 194 -3.53 9.80 15.83
N LEU A 195 -2.56 9.60 16.74
CA LEU A 195 -1.14 9.62 16.40
C LEU A 195 -0.73 8.30 15.76
N THR A 196 -0.38 8.34 14.48
CA THR A 196 0.13 7.19 13.75
C THR A 196 1.62 6.97 14.02
N MET A 197 2.02 5.70 14.14
CA MET A 197 3.38 5.31 14.54
C MET A 197 3.90 4.13 13.73
N HIS A 198 5.15 4.23 13.29
CA HIS A 198 5.88 3.11 12.69
C HIS A 198 6.65 2.39 13.81
N CYS A 199 5.99 1.50 14.51
CA CYS A 199 6.52 0.78 15.66
C CYS A 199 5.91 -0.63 15.75
N SER A 200 6.52 -1.50 16.55
CA SER A 200 5.86 -2.72 17.03
C SER A 200 5.20 -2.45 18.37
N ALA A 201 4.15 -3.20 18.71
CA ALA A 201 3.42 -3.06 19.96
C ALA A 201 3.00 -4.41 20.55
N ASN A 202 3.06 -4.52 21.86
CA ASN A 202 2.55 -5.68 22.61
C ASN A 202 1.92 -5.28 23.94
N VAL A 203 1.13 -6.18 24.53
CA VAL A 203 0.45 -5.98 25.81
C VAL A 203 0.91 -7.03 26.82
N GLY A 204 1.32 -6.58 27.99
CA GLY A 204 1.69 -7.42 29.12
C GLY A 204 0.50 -7.92 29.93
N LYS A 205 0.74 -8.85 30.86
CA LYS A 205 -0.27 -9.47 31.74
C LYS A 205 -0.99 -8.47 32.66
N LYS A 206 -0.41 -7.28 32.86
CA LYS A 206 -1.00 -6.19 33.65
C LYS A 206 -1.73 -5.15 32.79
N ASN A 207 -2.04 -5.46 31.52
CA ASN A 207 -2.58 -4.56 30.52
C ASN A 207 -1.67 -3.35 30.25
N ASP A 208 -0.38 -3.49 30.48
CA ASP A 208 0.64 -2.52 30.12
C ASP A 208 1.00 -2.68 28.65
N THR A 209 0.86 -1.62 27.86
CA THR A 209 1.25 -1.60 26.46
C THR A 209 2.69 -1.12 26.32
N ALA A 210 3.50 -1.86 25.57
CA ALA A 210 4.85 -1.46 25.19
C ALA A 210 4.92 -1.17 23.69
N LEU A 211 5.54 -0.04 23.34
CA LEU A 211 5.82 0.40 21.98
C LEU A 211 7.32 0.30 21.69
N PHE A 212 7.68 -0.32 20.57
CA PHE A 212 9.07 -0.54 20.18
C PHE A 212 9.40 0.29 18.94
N PHE A 213 10.17 1.34 19.13
CA PHE A 213 10.69 2.21 18.06
C PHE A 213 12.11 1.84 17.70
N GLY A 214 12.50 2.07 16.45
CA GLY A 214 13.86 1.86 15.97
C GLY A 214 13.93 1.80 14.45
N LEU A 215 15.12 1.85 13.91
CA LEU A 215 15.37 1.71 12.48
C LEU A 215 15.10 0.28 12.00
N SER A 216 15.04 0.09 10.68
CA SER A 216 14.92 -1.25 10.10
C SER A 216 16.09 -2.14 10.54
N GLY A 217 15.79 -3.40 10.88
CA GLY A 217 16.80 -4.37 11.32
C GLY A 217 17.29 -4.23 12.77
N THR A 218 16.74 -3.31 13.58
CA THR A 218 17.15 -3.13 14.99
C THR A 218 16.51 -4.13 15.97
N GLY A 219 15.65 -5.03 15.47
CA GLY A 219 15.03 -6.07 16.28
C GLY A 219 13.67 -5.73 16.89
N LYS A 220 12.99 -4.67 16.43
CA LYS A 220 11.64 -4.30 16.91
C LYS A 220 10.67 -5.48 16.91
N THR A 221 10.52 -6.12 15.77
CA THR A 221 9.64 -7.30 15.60
C THR A 221 10.04 -8.44 16.53
N THR A 222 11.33 -8.72 16.66
CA THR A 222 11.84 -9.79 17.52
C THR A 222 11.55 -9.51 18.99
N LEU A 223 11.75 -8.27 19.44
CA LEU A 223 11.50 -7.89 20.83
C LEU A 223 10.01 -7.85 21.17
N SER A 224 9.16 -7.42 20.23
CA SER A 224 7.71 -7.35 20.46
C SER A 224 7.04 -8.73 20.47
N ALA A 225 7.66 -9.75 19.86
CA ALA A 225 7.17 -11.12 19.80
C ALA A 225 7.55 -11.96 21.04
N ASP A 226 7.69 -11.34 22.21
CA ASP A 226 7.94 -12.01 23.48
C ASP A 226 6.78 -12.95 23.85
N HIS A 227 7.10 -14.21 24.17
CA HIS A 227 6.12 -15.25 24.53
C HIS A 227 5.32 -14.94 25.81
N GLY A 228 5.80 -14.06 26.67
CA GLY A 228 5.13 -13.63 27.89
C GLY A 228 4.15 -12.47 27.68
N ARG A 229 4.06 -11.91 26.47
CA ARG A 229 3.22 -10.77 26.13
C ARG A 229 2.37 -11.06 24.88
N LEU A 230 1.24 -10.38 24.76
CA LEU A 230 0.35 -10.53 23.59
C LEU A 230 0.77 -9.52 22.52
N LEU A 231 1.17 -10.00 21.34
CA LEU A 231 1.49 -9.14 20.20
C LEU A 231 0.23 -8.44 19.72
N ILE A 232 0.29 -7.10 19.62
CA ILE A 232 -0.74 -6.28 18.95
C ILE A 232 -0.44 -6.23 17.45
N GLY A 233 0.79 -5.90 17.10
CA GLY A 233 1.29 -5.85 15.74
C GLY A 233 2.76 -5.48 15.71
N ASP A 234 3.43 -5.68 14.56
CA ASP A 234 4.88 -5.60 14.46
C ASP A 234 5.41 -4.41 13.65
N ASP A 235 4.55 -3.61 12.99
CA ASP A 235 5.04 -2.59 12.06
C ASP A 235 4.36 -1.22 12.19
N GLU A 236 3.02 -1.14 12.17
CA GLU A 236 2.30 0.14 12.03
C GLU A 236 1.10 0.20 12.97
N HIS A 237 0.98 1.30 13.73
CA HIS A 237 -0.06 1.51 14.75
C HIS A 237 -0.55 2.96 14.76
N GLY A 238 -1.71 3.17 15.39
CA GLY A 238 -2.29 4.46 15.70
C GLY A 238 -3.00 4.46 17.05
#